data_8a3c97d8a980b20af48e3972f369bc5e
#
_entry.id   8a3c97d8a980b20af48e3972f369bc5e
#
_cell.length_a   1.000
_cell.length_b   1.000
_cell.length_c   1.000
_cell.angle_alpha   90.00
_cell.angle_beta   90.00
_cell.angle_gamma   90.00
#
_symmetry.space_group_name_H-M   'P 1'
#
loop_
_entity.id
_entity.type
_entity.pdbx_description
1 polymer ?
#
loop_
_entity_poly.entity_id
_entity_poly.type
_entity_poly.pdbx_seq_one_letter_code
_entity_poly.pdbx_strand_id
1 'polypeptide(L)' 'ETRVLRLLEDEPKSKAELSRGLGQKEISGQLNKVVRKLLADRMIEYTIPEKPSSRHQKYRLTGQGQAALAKGSGGDAP' A
#
# COMPACT_ATOMS: atom_id res chain seq x y z
N GLU A 1 8.05 2.57 2.47
CA GLU A 1 7.31 1.63 1.63
C GLU A 1 6.83 0.41 2.40
N THR A 2 7.68 -0.14 3.24
CA THR A 2 7.30 -1.28 4.06
C THR A 2 6.12 -0.95 4.98
N ARG A 3 6.06 0.28 5.45
CA ARG A 3 4.93 0.70 6.30
C ARG A 3 3.60 0.59 5.59
N VAL A 4 3.58 1.01 4.32
CA VAL A 4 2.35 0.92 3.52
C VAL A 4 1.95 -0.54 3.34
N LEU A 5 2.91 -1.39 3.03
CA LEU A 5 2.64 -2.81 2.88
C LEU A 5 2.10 -3.41 4.18
N ARG A 6 2.67 -3.04 5.31
CA ARG A 6 2.21 -3.55 6.60
C ARG A 6 0.81 -3.11 6.94
N LEU A 7 0.47 -1.87 6.60
CA LEU A 7 -0.88 -1.37 6.82
C LEU A 7 -1.90 -2.14 6.00
N LEU A 8 -1.51 -2.61 4.83
CA LEU A 8 -2.39 -3.37 3.95
C LEU A 8 -2.43 -4.86 4.30
N GLU A 9 -1.57 -5.30 5.19
CA GLU A 9 -1.49 -6.70 5.57
C GLU A 9 -2.79 -7.21 6.18
N ASP A 10 -3.42 -6.39 7.00
CA ASP A 10 -4.65 -6.77 7.69
C ASP A 10 -5.87 -6.68 6.78
N GLU A 11 -5.97 -5.62 6.02
CA GLU A 11 -7.14 -5.38 5.19
C GLU A 11 -6.82 -4.35 4.11
N PRO A 12 -7.61 -4.30 3.04
CA PRO A 12 -7.46 -3.25 2.04
C PRO A 12 -7.72 -1.88 2.65
N LYS A 13 -7.01 -0.88 2.17
CA LYS A 13 -7.12 0.49 2.67
C LYS A 13 -7.07 1.48 1.53
N SER A 14 -7.78 2.60 1.70
CA SER A 14 -7.71 3.72 0.77
C SER A 14 -6.47 4.55 1.07
N LYS A 15 -6.16 5.50 0.18
CA LYS A 15 -5.06 6.44 0.43
C LYS A 15 -5.26 7.20 1.73
N ALA A 16 -6.50 7.63 1.99
CA ALA A 16 -6.79 8.36 3.22
C ALA A 16 -6.52 7.51 4.45
N GLU A 17 -6.92 6.24 4.38
CA GLU A 17 -6.67 5.31 5.48
C GLU A 17 -5.18 5.05 5.66
N LEU A 18 -4.44 4.93 4.57
CA LEU A 18 -3.00 4.77 4.63
C LEU A 18 -2.34 6.00 5.25
N SER A 19 -2.80 7.18 4.86
CA SER A 19 -2.29 8.42 5.42
C SER A 19 -2.48 8.47 6.93
N ARG A 20 -3.66 8.10 7.39
CA ARG A 20 -3.94 8.05 8.83
C ARG A 20 -3.05 7.04 9.54
N GLY A 21 -2.88 5.89 8.94
CA GLY A 21 -2.02 4.85 9.51
C GLY A 21 -0.58 5.28 9.63
N LEU A 22 -0.16 6.21 8.77
CA LEU A 22 1.19 6.77 8.82
C LEU A 22 1.29 7.99 9.73
N GLY A 23 0.19 8.38 10.35
CA GLY A 23 0.18 9.52 11.25
C GLY A 23 0.11 10.86 10.54
N GLN A 24 -0.31 10.88 9.29
CA GLN A 24 -0.43 12.11 8.51
C GLN A 24 -1.86 12.61 8.53
N LYS A 25 -2.00 13.93 8.50
CA LYS A 25 -3.32 14.55 8.50
C LYS A 25 -3.97 14.50 7.13
N GLU A 26 -3.16 14.49 6.09
CA GLU A 26 -3.67 14.47 4.73
C GLU A 26 -2.73 13.68 3.83
N ILE A 27 -3.22 13.36 2.65
CA ILE A 27 -2.44 12.58 1.69
C ILE A 27 -1.29 13.43 1.17
N SER A 28 -0.07 12.97 1.40
CA SER A 28 1.12 13.68 0.96
C SER A 28 1.50 13.27 -0.45
N GLY A 29 2.30 14.12 -1.11
CA GLY A 29 2.85 13.78 -2.41
C GLY A 29 3.77 12.57 -2.34
N GLN A 30 4.46 12.42 -1.22
CA GLN A 30 5.34 11.27 -1.03
C GLN A 30 4.53 9.96 -0.96
N LEU A 31 3.40 9.98 -0.28
CA LEU A 31 2.54 8.81 -0.23
C LEU A 31 2.07 8.44 -1.63
N ASN A 32 1.69 9.44 -2.43
CA ASN A 32 1.28 9.18 -3.81
C ASN A 32 2.38 8.51 -4.61
N LYS A 33 3.62 8.96 -4.44
CA LYS A 33 4.76 8.36 -5.13
C LYS A 33 4.97 6.91 -4.71
N VAL A 34 4.88 6.65 -3.41
CA VAL A 34 5.05 5.30 -2.88
C VAL A 34 3.97 4.38 -3.43
N VAL A 35 2.72 4.83 -3.39
CA VAL A 35 1.60 4.03 -3.91
C VAL A 35 1.79 3.72 -5.39
N ARG A 36 2.19 4.72 -6.18
CA ARG A 36 2.43 4.50 -7.61
C ARG A 36 3.53 3.48 -7.85
N LYS A 37 4.60 3.57 -7.07
CA LYS A 37 5.71 2.64 -7.21
C LYS A 37 5.28 1.23 -6.85
N LEU A 38 4.54 1.07 -5.77
CA LEU A 38 4.06 -0.24 -5.35
C LEU A 38 3.11 -0.84 -6.37
N LEU A 39 2.27 -0.01 -6.99
CA LEU A 39 1.40 -0.47 -8.07
C LEU A 39 2.21 -0.91 -9.28
N ALA A 40 3.22 -0.13 -9.65
CA ALA A 40 4.08 -0.45 -10.78
C ALA A 40 4.86 -1.74 -10.55
N ASP A 41 5.28 -1.97 -9.32
CA ASP A 41 6.02 -3.18 -8.94
C ASP A 41 5.07 -4.35 -8.65
N ARG A 42 3.77 -4.14 -8.77
CA ARG A 42 2.74 -5.15 -8.54
C ARG A 42 2.75 -5.71 -7.12
N MET A 43 3.18 -4.90 -6.19
CA MET A 43 3.15 -5.27 -4.77
C MET A 43 1.77 -5.04 -4.18
N ILE A 44 1.03 -4.09 -4.74
CA ILE A 44 -0.35 -3.81 -4.36
C ILE A 44 -1.19 -3.73 -5.62
N GLU A 45 -2.50 -3.83 -5.45
CA GLU A 45 -3.42 -3.72 -6.57
C GLU A 45 -4.68 -2.98 -6.13
N TYR A 46 -5.42 -2.47 -7.11
CA TYR A 46 -6.71 -1.83 -6.85
C TYR A 46 -7.75 -2.88 -6.48
N THR A 47 -8.62 -2.56 -5.51
CA THR A 47 -9.75 -3.42 -5.22
C THR A 47 -10.87 -3.20 -6.25
N ILE A 48 -10.91 -2.03 -6.86
CA ILE A 48 -11.86 -1.70 -7.92
C ILE A 48 -11.09 -1.26 -9.16
N PRO A 49 -10.50 -2.21 -9.91
CA PRO A 49 -9.63 -1.84 -11.02
C PRO A 49 -10.35 -1.14 -12.16
N GLU A 50 -11.64 -1.38 -12.33
CA GLU A 50 -12.42 -0.74 -13.39
C GLU A 50 -12.70 0.73 -13.09
N LYS A 51 -12.54 1.17 -11.84
CA LYS A 51 -12.74 2.57 -11.47
C LYS A 51 -11.62 3.03 -10.54
N PRO A 52 -10.43 3.23 -11.09
CA PRO A 52 -9.27 3.60 -10.25
C PRO A 52 -9.46 4.89 -9.47
N SER A 53 -10.29 5.81 -9.98
CA SER A 53 -10.53 7.10 -9.33
C SER A 53 -11.74 7.11 -8.41
N SER A 54 -12.37 5.96 -8.19
CA SER A 54 -13.54 5.89 -7.33
C SER A 54 -13.17 6.30 -5.91
N ARG A 55 -14.07 6.99 -5.24
CA ARG A 55 -13.88 7.35 -3.84
C ARG A 55 -13.88 6.11 -2.94
N HIS A 56 -14.41 5.01 -3.43
CA HIS A 56 -14.41 3.74 -2.71
C HIS A 56 -13.20 2.89 -3.02
N GLN A 57 -12.30 3.39 -3.88
CA GLN A 57 -11.11 2.66 -4.25
C GLN A 57 -10.21 2.41 -3.05
N LYS A 58 -9.76 1.18 -2.94
CA LYS A 58 -8.79 0.79 -1.93
C LYS A 58 -7.67 0.02 -2.60
N TYR A 59 -6.61 -0.17 -1.84
CA TYR A 59 -5.47 -0.96 -2.30
C TYR A 59 -5.35 -2.18 -1.42
N ARG A 60 -4.89 -3.27 -2.00
CA ARG A 60 -4.64 -4.49 -1.24
C ARG A 60 -3.31 -5.10 -1.67
N LEU A 61 -2.73 -5.89 -0.79
CA LEU A 61 -1.49 -6.60 -1.12
C LEU A 61 -1.77 -7.67 -2.15
N THR A 62 -0.83 -7.80 -3.10
CA THR A 62 -0.80 -8.95 -4.00
C THR A 62 0.01 -10.05 -3.33
N GLY A 63 0.04 -11.23 -3.95
CA GLY A 63 0.93 -12.29 -3.47
C GLY A 63 2.37 -11.84 -3.47
N GLN A 64 2.76 -11.07 -4.49
CA GLN A 64 4.11 -10.54 -4.57
C GLN A 64 4.39 -9.53 -3.45
N GLY A 65 3.40 -8.70 -3.12
CA GLY A 65 3.53 -7.76 -2.02
C GLY A 65 3.67 -8.47 -0.68
N GLN A 66 2.90 -9.51 -0.47
CA GLN A 66 3.00 -10.30 0.74
C GLN A 66 4.36 -10.98 0.86
N ALA A 67 4.87 -11.51 -0.24
CA ALA A 67 6.17 -12.14 -0.27
C ALA A 67 7.28 -11.13 0.03
N ALA A 68 7.16 -9.93 -0.52
CA ALA A 68 8.12 -8.87 -0.27
C ALA A 68 8.10 -8.44 1.20
N LEU A 69 6.91 -8.36 1.78
CA LEU A 69 6.77 -7.99 3.17
C LEU A 69 7.39 -9.04 4.10
N ALA A 70 7.13 -10.30 3.83
CA ALA A 70 7.71 -11.40 4.59
C ALA A 70 9.22 -11.41 4.48
N LYS A 71 9.73 -11.19 3.28
CA LYS A 71 11.15 -11.12 3.03
C LYS A 71 11.78 -9.93 3.75
N GLY A 72 11.11 -8.78 3.66
CA GLY A 72 11.58 -7.58 4.31
C GLY A 72 11.65 -7.72 5.80
N SER A 73 10.67 -8.38 6.39
CA SER A 73 10.66 -8.63 7.83
C SER A 73 11.84 -9.49 8.25
N GLY A 74 12.14 -10.51 7.47
CA GLY A 74 13.24 -11.37 7.78
C GLY A 74 14.58 -10.76 7.41
N GLY A 75 14.62 -10.07 6.29
CA GLY A 75 15.82 -9.47 5.78
C GLY A 75 16.26 -8.23 6.51
N ASP A 76 15.36 -7.60 7.20
CA ASP A 76 15.64 -6.39 7.94
C ASP A 76 16.60 -6.60 9.06
N ALA A 77 16.73 -7.79 9.45
CA ALA A 77 17.61 -8.09 10.55
C ALA A 77 18.98 -8.38 9.97
N PRO A 78 19.67 -7.45 9.52
CA PRO A 78 21.01 -7.67 8.98
C PRO A 78 21.98 -7.89 10.11
#